data_a413b7db714f7405613ab3da7b3e691a
#
_entry.id   a413b7db714f7405613ab3da7b3e691a
#
_cell.length_a   1.000
_cell.length_b   1.000
_cell.length_c   1.000
_cell.angle_alpha   90.00
_cell.angle_beta   90.00
_cell.angle_gamma   90.00
#
_symmetry.space_group_name_H-M   'P 1'
#
loop_
_entity.id
_entity.type
_entity.pdbx_description
1 polymer ?
#
loop_
_entity_poly.entity_id
_entity_poly.type
_entity_poly.pdbx_seq_one_letter_code
_entity_poly.pdbx_strand_id
1 'polypeptide(L)'
;MNNTSETSLQFHKITTRKEAEDFVYASYLRAASHQDYAAKDARKRHPELTRSLLWQKSVTPCIVVTGSKGKGSVSNMISRILQTRFSVGLMTSPHITDFRERFRVNDTMISESDFCRLMTEIQPEILNIASDLPESVCISPMGIQADLALAYFSEKHTDFNVLECGKGAKYDDVNNVRHDYAVINRIFLEHTRELGDTLTAIAEDKSHVITGEQKCVYFAEQEPEVLEILQRRAETLHIPYKIYGRDFHAENIRYTCFGMQFDVEIGDNIYADLQIPLLGEHQAKNCALALAVCVDVLSDLRRESAVFSFPDIRKNLSLLHWPGRMEVLRSKPFVLLDACINATSCENVKEVLRHLGVWNCTVIVGIPEDKDYAGVVRSMKGMANRIILTRSGNPHYHFSKKQQETLAEAGIGAEWTDAGEQALTLADSFSDPIVILGTTSVISEVEQIFQQS
;
A
#
# COMPACT_ATOMS: atom_id res chain seq x y z
N MET A 1 -20.83 -26.42 13.68
CA MET A 1 -20.06 -26.66 14.92
C MET A 1 -18.67 -26.08 14.64
N ASN A 2 -18.46 -24.85 15.04
CA ASN A 2 -17.21 -24.10 14.79
C ASN A 2 -16.24 -24.40 15.93
N ASN A 3 -15.24 -25.21 15.65
CA ASN A 3 -14.03 -25.22 16.46
C ASN A 3 -13.23 -23.95 16.11
N THR A 4 -13.60 -22.80 16.67
CA THR A 4 -12.67 -21.71 16.88
C THR A 4 -11.76 -22.18 18.01
N SER A 5 -10.57 -22.72 17.67
CA SER A 5 -9.49 -22.85 18.62
C SER A 5 -9.29 -21.48 19.27
N GLU A 6 -9.50 -21.38 20.57
CA GLU A 6 -9.06 -20.26 21.38
C GLU A 6 -7.57 -20.10 21.12
N THR A 7 -7.21 -19.17 20.26
CA THR A 7 -5.81 -18.81 20.01
C THR A 7 -5.37 -18.09 21.28
N SER A 8 -4.92 -18.85 22.26
CA SER A 8 -4.45 -18.31 23.54
C SER A 8 -3.20 -17.48 23.25
N LEU A 9 -3.19 -16.24 23.75
CA LEU A 9 -1.99 -15.42 23.83
C LEU A 9 -1.02 -16.05 24.83
N GLN A 10 -0.41 -17.18 24.45
CA GLN A 10 0.56 -17.91 25.22
C GLN A 10 1.79 -18.16 24.38
N PHE A 11 2.95 -18.15 25.01
CA PHE A 11 4.19 -18.49 24.33
C PHE A 11 4.16 -19.92 23.79
N HIS A 12 4.46 -20.04 22.51
CA HIS A 12 4.73 -21.32 21.86
C HIS A 12 5.74 -21.12 20.73
N LYS A 13 6.48 -22.17 20.42
CA LYS A 13 7.37 -22.13 19.27
C LYS A 13 6.54 -22.13 17.99
N ILE A 14 6.64 -21.08 17.22
CA ILE A 14 6.02 -20.94 15.91
C ILE A 14 6.83 -21.73 14.88
N THR A 15 6.15 -22.64 14.17
CA THR A 15 6.79 -23.56 13.24
C THR A 15 6.23 -23.43 11.80
N THR A 16 5.08 -22.82 11.65
CA THR A 16 4.43 -22.62 10.37
C THR A 16 4.09 -21.14 10.13
N ARG A 17 4.02 -20.77 8.86
CA ARG A 17 3.56 -19.43 8.45
C ARG A 17 2.19 -19.10 9.03
N LYS A 18 1.27 -20.08 9.01
CA LYS A 18 -0.10 -19.88 9.51
C LYS A 18 -0.11 -19.54 11.01
N GLU A 19 0.66 -20.23 11.82
CA GLU A 19 0.81 -19.92 13.26
C GLU A 19 1.35 -18.51 13.47
N ALA A 20 2.33 -18.08 12.66
CA ALA A 20 2.88 -16.73 12.72
C ALA A 20 1.83 -15.65 12.37
N GLU A 21 1.07 -15.86 11.30
CA GLU A 21 -0.03 -14.98 10.91
C GLU A 21 -1.13 -14.94 11.99
N ASP A 22 -1.50 -16.09 12.54
CA ASP A 22 -2.52 -16.18 13.60
C ASP A 22 -2.05 -15.41 14.86
N PHE A 23 -0.79 -15.49 15.23
CA PHE A 23 -0.25 -14.73 16.34
C PHE A 23 -0.33 -13.21 16.11
N VAL A 24 -0.04 -12.72 14.91
CA VAL A 24 -0.19 -11.28 14.56
C VAL A 24 -1.60 -10.78 14.85
N TYR A 25 -2.62 -11.58 14.61
CA TYR A 25 -4.02 -11.18 14.79
C TYR A 25 -4.63 -11.61 16.12
N ALA A 26 -3.98 -12.47 16.91
CA ALA A 26 -4.54 -13.06 18.12
C ALA A 26 -5.05 -12.02 19.12
N SER A 27 -4.26 -11.00 19.44
CA SER A 27 -4.65 -9.91 20.36
C SER A 27 -5.85 -9.13 19.84
N TYR A 28 -5.85 -8.80 18.55
CA TYR A 28 -6.95 -8.10 17.90
C TYR A 28 -8.25 -8.93 17.89
N LEU A 29 -8.18 -10.20 17.53
CA LEU A 29 -9.36 -11.09 17.48
C LEU A 29 -9.94 -11.32 18.87
N ARG A 30 -9.10 -11.46 19.91
CA ARG A 30 -9.55 -11.52 21.31
C ARG A 30 -10.35 -10.27 21.68
N ALA A 31 -9.80 -9.10 21.45
CA ALA A 31 -10.48 -7.85 21.78
C ALA A 31 -11.76 -7.65 20.94
N ALA A 32 -11.75 -8.10 19.69
CA ALA A 32 -12.88 -8.03 18.78
C ALA A 32 -14.11 -8.81 19.27
N SER A 33 -13.91 -9.91 19.99
CA SER A 33 -15.00 -10.70 20.57
C SER A 33 -15.68 -10.02 21.77
N HIS A 34 -15.03 -9.02 22.38
CA HIS A 34 -15.50 -8.31 23.59
C HIS A 34 -15.92 -6.86 23.32
N GLN A 35 -15.90 -6.39 22.10
CA GLN A 35 -16.30 -5.05 21.72
C GLN A 35 -17.43 -5.06 20.71
N ASP A 36 -18.34 -4.08 20.79
CA ASP A 36 -19.23 -3.77 19.69
C ASP A 36 -18.42 -3.10 18.56
N TYR A 37 -17.99 -3.92 17.61
CA TYR A 37 -17.18 -3.51 16.47
C TYR A 37 -17.94 -2.73 15.38
N ALA A 38 -19.24 -2.48 15.58
CA ALA A 38 -20.03 -1.61 14.70
C ALA A 38 -19.46 -0.17 14.64
N ALA A 39 -18.72 0.24 15.66
CA ALA A 39 -18.00 1.51 15.69
C ALA A 39 -16.48 1.28 15.60
N LYS A 40 -15.98 1.09 14.38
CA LYS A 40 -14.52 1.07 14.10
C LYS A 40 -13.96 2.48 14.25
N ASP A 41 -13.71 2.90 15.47
CA ASP A 41 -13.13 4.21 15.78
C ASP A 41 -11.60 4.10 15.88
N ALA A 42 -10.87 5.03 15.26
CA ALA A 42 -9.43 5.15 15.40
C ALA A 42 -8.97 5.28 16.85
N ARG A 43 -9.78 5.94 17.70
CA ARG A 43 -9.55 6.11 19.13
C ARG A 43 -9.54 4.80 19.94
N LYS A 44 -10.01 3.68 19.36
CA LYS A 44 -9.92 2.34 19.95
C LYS A 44 -8.58 1.66 19.69
N ARG A 45 -7.70 2.27 18.90
CA ARG A 45 -6.33 1.81 18.70
C ARG A 45 -5.44 2.41 19.78
N HIS A 46 -4.51 1.64 20.27
CA HIS A 46 -3.66 1.94 21.41
C HIS A 46 -2.17 1.90 21.03
N PRO A 47 -1.69 2.79 20.13
CA PRO A 47 -0.29 2.77 19.70
C PRO A 47 0.68 3.04 20.86
N GLU A 48 0.22 3.67 21.95
CA GLU A 48 1.02 3.88 23.16
C GLU A 48 1.56 2.58 23.76
N LEU A 49 0.89 1.45 23.52
CA LEU A 49 1.31 0.14 24.04
C LEU A 49 2.62 -0.35 23.42
N THR A 50 2.87 -0.05 22.16
CA THR A 50 4.07 -0.47 21.42
C THR A 50 5.14 0.63 21.34
N ARG A 51 4.83 1.84 21.82
CA ARG A 51 5.71 3.01 21.64
C ARG A 51 7.13 2.79 22.12
N SER A 52 7.29 2.34 23.37
CA SER A 52 8.62 2.13 23.94
C SER A 52 9.40 1.05 23.19
N LEU A 53 8.72 -0.04 22.84
CA LEU A 53 9.29 -1.17 22.11
C LEU A 53 9.81 -0.76 20.73
N LEU A 54 8.96 -0.13 19.93
CA LEU A 54 9.31 0.28 18.57
C LEU A 54 10.38 1.38 18.55
N TRP A 55 10.28 2.33 19.48
CA TRP A 55 11.29 3.38 19.62
C TRP A 55 12.68 2.84 19.93
N GLN A 56 12.79 1.87 20.86
CA GLN A 56 14.07 1.27 21.23
C GLN A 56 14.72 0.46 20.10
N LYS A 57 13.90 -0.15 19.24
CA LYS A 57 14.37 -0.93 18.08
C LYS A 57 14.66 -0.06 16.83
N SER A 58 14.32 1.21 16.85
CA SER A 58 14.49 2.14 15.71
C SER A 58 15.92 2.74 15.69
N VAL A 59 16.90 1.92 15.48
CA VAL A 59 18.35 2.32 15.48
C VAL A 59 18.87 2.67 14.08
N THR A 60 18.25 2.10 13.04
CA THR A 60 18.59 2.36 11.63
C THR A 60 17.78 3.56 11.11
N PRO A 61 18.38 4.46 10.30
CA PRO A 61 17.64 5.56 9.68
C PRO A 61 16.36 5.09 8.98
N CYS A 62 15.24 5.75 9.28
CA CYS A 62 13.94 5.35 8.78
C CYS A 62 13.25 6.45 7.97
N ILE A 63 12.47 6.03 6.99
CA ILE A 63 11.52 6.85 6.23
C ILE A 63 10.13 6.26 6.47
N VAL A 64 9.19 7.06 6.98
CA VAL A 64 7.80 6.63 7.19
C VAL A 64 6.89 7.30 6.17
N VAL A 65 6.05 6.48 5.52
CA VAL A 65 5.17 6.91 4.45
C VAL A 65 3.70 6.78 4.87
N THR A 66 2.96 7.89 4.85
CA THR A 66 1.50 7.92 5.04
C THR A 66 0.80 8.55 3.83
N GLY A 67 -0.52 8.64 3.86
CA GLY A 67 -1.38 9.16 2.79
C GLY A 67 -2.62 8.31 2.61
N SER A 68 -3.51 8.68 1.70
CA SER A 68 -4.72 7.91 1.42
C SER A 68 -4.45 6.76 0.46
N LYS A 69 -3.92 7.04 -0.74
CA LYS A 69 -3.48 5.99 -1.69
C LYS A 69 -2.04 6.20 -2.12
N GLY A 70 -1.46 5.18 -2.78
CA GLY A 70 -0.11 5.25 -3.33
C GLY A 70 1.01 5.12 -2.29
N LYS A 71 0.71 4.94 -1.01
CA LYS A 71 1.72 4.73 0.05
C LYS A 71 2.71 3.63 -0.33
N GLY A 72 2.21 2.42 -0.61
CA GLY A 72 3.04 1.28 -0.98
C GLY A 72 3.83 1.50 -2.28
N SER A 73 3.25 2.19 -3.28
CA SER A 73 3.99 2.56 -4.50
C SER A 73 5.16 3.49 -4.19
N VAL A 74 4.93 4.55 -3.40
CA VAL A 74 5.99 5.48 -2.99
C VAL A 74 7.04 4.77 -2.13
N SER A 75 6.63 3.95 -1.16
CA SER A 75 7.56 3.18 -0.31
C SER A 75 8.45 2.24 -1.13
N ASN A 76 7.86 1.54 -2.11
CA ASN A 76 8.61 0.67 -3.00
C ASN A 76 9.57 1.46 -3.91
N MET A 77 9.13 2.59 -4.48
CA MET A 77 10.00 3.45 -5.29
C MET A 77 11.17 4.02 -4.49
N ILE A 78 10.95 4.49 -3.25
CA ILE A 78 12.01 4.93 -2.33
C ILE A 78 13.00 3.78 -2.09
N SER A 79 12.51 2.60 -1.74
CA SER A 79 13.32 1.42 -1.52
C SER A 79 14.18 1.09 -2.76
N ARG A 80 13.57 1.06 -3.95
CA ARG A 80 14.26 0.80 -5.22
C ARG A 80 15.36 1.81 -5.55
N ILE A 81 15.12 3.09 -5.27
CA ILE A 81 16.12 4.13 -5.52
C ILE A 81 17.28 3.97 -4.54
N LEU A 82 17.01 3.78 -3.25
CA LEU A 82 18.06 3.61 -2.23
C LEU A 82 18.86 2.32 -2.41
N GLN A 83 18.27 1.25 -2.92
CA GLN A 83 18.93 -0.02 -3.20
C GLN A 83 20.07 0.10 -4.26
N THR A 84 20.16 1.20 -4.97
CA THR A 84 21.32 1.45 -5.85
C THR A 84 22.63 1.54 -5.08
N ARG A 85 22.57 1.77 -3.76
CA ARG A 85 23.74 2.01 -2.89
C ARG A 85 23.69 1.33 -1.53
N PHE A 86 22.52 1.00 -1.02
CA PHE A 86 22.29 0.61 0.36
C PHE A 86 21.53 -0.70 0.44
N SER A 87 21.68 -1.38 1.56
CA SER A 87 20.77 -2.44 1.97
C SER A 87 19.52 -1.79 2.58
N VAL A 88 18.35 -2.08 2.02
CA VAL A 88 17.09 -1.39 2.38
C VAL A 88 16.06 -2.38 2.88
N GLY A 89 15.59 -2.16 4.11
CA GLY A 89 14.41 -2.81 4.67
C GLY A 89 13.14 -2.10 4.18
N LEU A 90 12.15 -2.86 3.74
CA LEU A 90 10.85 -2.35 3.29
C LEU A 90 9.72 -3.08 3.97
N MET A 91 8.87 -2.32 4.69
CA MET A 91 7.61 -2.81 5.25
C MET A 91 6.43 -2.13 4.55
N THR A 92 5.54 -2.93 3.94
CA THR A 92 4.33 -2.43 3.24
C THR A 92 3.08 -3.19 3.64
N SER A 93 1.90 -2.61 3.37
CA SER A 93 0.61 -3.25 3.60
C SER A 93 -0.49 -2.73 2.64
N PRO A 94 -1.46 -3.58 2.26
CA PRO A 94 -1.53 -5.02 2.51
C PRO A 94 -0.57 -5.82 1.61
N HIS A 95 -0.43 -7.12 1.83
CA HIS A 95 0.16 -8.07 0.88
C HIS A 95 -0.86 -8.41 -0.23
N ILE A 96 -0.38 -8.98 -1.31
CA ILE A 96 -1.21 -9.47 -2.41
C ILE A 96 -1.44 -10.98 -2.27
N THR A 97 -0.38 -11.78 -2.31
CA THR A 97 -0.46 -13.25 -2.34
C THR A 97 0.00 -13.88 -1.03
N ASP A 98 1.11 -13.40 -0.48
CA ASP A 98 1.75 -13.98 0.71
C ASP A 98 1.95 -12.90 1.78
N PHE A 99 1.56 -13.22 3.02
CA PHE A 99 1.71 -12.29 4.15
C PHE A 99 3.14 -11.77 4.31
N ARG A 100 4.13 -12.59 3.99
CA ARG A 100 5.56 -12.26 4.08
C ARG A 100 6.01 -11.18 3.10
N GLU A 101 5.23 -10.89 2.04
CA GLU A 101 5.48 -9.78 1.11
C GLU A 101 5.58 -8.43 1.81
N ARG A 102 5.01 -8.35 3.02
CA ARG A 102 5.06 -7.14 3.85
C ARG A 102 6.45 -6.82 4.36
N PHE A 103 7.37 -7.79 4.36
CA PHE A 103 8.71 -7.70 4.94
C PHE A 103 9.76 -8.08 3.91
N ARG A 104 10.45 -7.09 3.36
CA ARG A 104 11.45 -7.27 2.31
C ARG A 104 12.77 -6.61 2.70
N VAL A 105 13.86 -7.22 2.26
CA VAL A 105 15.17 -6.59 2.24
C VAL A 105 15.71 -6.69 0.81
N ASN A 106 16.02 -5.55 0.19
CA ASN A 106 16.44 -5.47 -1.21
C ASN A 106 15.50 -6.25 -2.13
N ASP A 107 14.20 -5.98 -2.03
CA ASP A 107 13.09 -6.64 -2.73
C ASP A 107 12.89 -8.13 -2.45
N THR A 108 13.80 -8.75 -1.71
CA THR A 108 13.66 -10.16 -1.32
C THR A 108 12.76 -10.27 -0.10
N MET A 109 11.67 -11.00 -0.26
CA MET A 109 10.73 -11.31 0.81
C MET A 109 11.40 -12.15 1.91
N ILE A 110 11.05 -11.92 3.17
CA ILE A 110 11.51 -12.74 4.31
C ILE A 110 11.24 -14.22 4.07
N SER A 111 12.21 -15.09 4.35
CA SER A 111 12.02 -16.54 4.26
C SER A 111 10.98 -17.02 5.28
N GLU A 112 10.30 -18.14 5.01
CA GLU A 112 9.35 -18.71 5.97
C GLU A 112 10.04 -19.12 7.29
N SER A 113 11.26 -19.63 7.20
CA SER A 113 12.05 -20.00 8.37
C SER A 113 12.42 -18.78 9.23
N ASP A 114 12.86 -17.66 8.61
CA ASP A 114 13.15 -16.44 9.34
C ASP A 114 11.88 -15.81 9.93
N PHE A 115 10.77 -15.85 9.18
CA PHE A 115 9.48 -15.33 9.63
C PHE A 115 8.98 -16.06 10.87
N CYS A 116 8.98 -17.40 10.87
CA CYS A 116 8.57 -18.21 12.02
C CYS A 116 9.53 -18.05 13.22
N ARG A 117 10.83 -18.03 12.98
CA ARG A 117 11.86 -17.86 14.02
C ARG A 117 11.74 -16.49 14.69
N LEU A 118 11.76 -15.42 13.90
CA LEU A 118 11.69 -14.06 14.45
C LEU A 118 10.35 -13.80 15.13
N MET A 119 9.24 -14.32 14.59
CA MET A 119 7.95 -14.24 15.26
C MET A 119 7.98 -14.95 16.63
N THR A 120 8.67 -16.10 16.74
CA THR A 120 8.88 -16.77 18.03
C THR A 120 9.71 -15.90 18.99
N GLU A 121 10.75 -15.26 18.48
CA GLU A 121 11.68 -14.45 19.28
C GLU A 121 11.03 -13.17 19.85
N ILE A 122 10.13 -12.53 19.11
CA ILE A 122 9.44 -11.31 19.60
C ILE A 122 8.25 -11.60 20.51
N GLN A 123 7.72 -12.85 20.55
CA GLN A 123 6.57 -13.20 21.39
C GLN A 123 6.70 -12.76 22.85
N PRO A 124 7.82 -12.99 23.57
CA PRO A 124 7.91 -12.63 24.99
C PRO A 124 7.63 -11.16 25.27
N GLU A 125 8.12 -10.26 24.40
CA GLU A 125 7.91 -8.81 24.54
C GLU A 125 6.44 -8.45 24.31
N ILE A 126 5.83 -9.01 23.27
CA ILE A 126 4.42 -8.81 22.93
C ILE A 126 3.49 -9.38 24.02
N LEU A 127 3.78 -10.59 24.51
CA LEU A 127 3.00 -11.24 25.56
C LEU A 127 3.11 -10.48 26.90
N ASN A 128 4.29 -9.93 27.22
CA ASN A 128 4.46 -9.10 28.41
C ASN A 128 3.59 -7.83 28.36
N ILE A 129 3.51 -7.16 27.19
CA ILE A 129 2.60 -6.01 27.02
C ILE A 129 1.14 -6.47 27.12
N ALA A 130 0.80 -7.63 26.55
CA ALA A 130 -0.57 -8.13 26.50
C ALA A 130 -1.09 -8.68 27.85
N SER A 131 -0.21 -9.05 28.80
CA SER A 131 -0.56 -9.71 30.06
C SER A 131 -1.47 -8.88 30.96
N ASP A 132 -1.28 -7.56 30.96
CA ASP A 132 -1.98 -6.63 31.85
C ASP A 132 -3.13 -5.87 31.14
N LEU A 133 -3.42 -6.23 29.87
CA LEU A 133 -4.45 -5.53 29.12
C LEU A 133 -5.86 -6.07 29.42
N PRO A 134 -6.85 -5.17 29.54
CA PRO A 134 -8.26 -5.58 29.54
C PRO A 134 -8.61 -6.38 28.28
N GLU A 135 -9.57 -7.29 28.38
CA GLU A 135 -9.99 -8.13 27.25
C GLU A 135 -10.46 -7.33 26.03
N SER A 136 -10.98 -6.12 26.24
CA SER A 136 -11.41 -5.19 25.19
C SER A 136 -10.28 -4.38 24.56
N VAL A 137 -9.04 -4.49 25.04
CA VAL A 137 -7.87 -3.75 24.54
C VAL A 137 -6.93 -4.70 23.84
N CYS A 138 -6.41 -4.30 22.70
CA CYS A 138 -5.48 -5.12 21.92
C CYS A 138 -4.19 -4.38 21.56
N ILE A 139 -3.12 -5.16 21.41
CA ILE A 139 -1.97 -4.72 20.64
C ILE A 139 -2.39 -4.80 19.17
N SER A 140 -2.15 -3.73 18.44
CA SER A 140 -2.48 -3.65 17.02
C SER A 140 -1.68 -4.64 16.19
N PRO A 141 -2.29 -5.33 15.20
CA PRO A 141 -1.56 -6.12 14.24
C PRO A 141 -0.43 -5.35 13.52
N MET A 142 -0.60 -4.04 13.32
CA MET A 142 0.45 -3.20 12.73
C MET A 142 1.64 -3.02 13.67
N GLY A 143 1.40 -2.91 14.97
CA GLY A 143 2.47 -2.82 15.97
C GLY A 143 3.33 -4.08 16.01
N ILE A 144 2.69 -5.27 16.00
CA ILE A 144 3.41 -6.56 15.95
C ILE A 144 4.20 -6.71 14.64
N GLN A 145 3.62 -6.28 13.52
CA GLN A 145 4.30 -6.31 12.22
C GLN A 145 5.49 -5.33 12.16
N ALA A 146 5.35 -4.13 12.74
CA ALA A 146 6.44 -3.17 12.82
C ALA A 146 7.59 -3.71 13.69
N ASP A 147 7.28 -4.36 14.80
CA ASP A 147 8.27 -5.01 15.67
C ASP A 147 9.04 -6.11 14.94
N LEU A 148 8.32 -7.00 14.27
CA LEU A 148 8.91 -8.04 13.41
C LEU A 148 9.79 -7.44 12.30
N ALA A 149 9.31 -6.39 11.62
CA ALA A 149 10.05 -5.73 10.56
C ALA A 149 11.38 -5.17 11.07
N LEU A 150 11.35 -4.44 12.19
CA LEU A 150 12.58 -3.87 12.80
C LEU A 150 13.56 -4.96 13.25
N ALA A 151 13.08 -6.06 13.84
CA ALA A 151 13.90 -7.20 14.20
C ALA A 151 14.57 -7.84 12.96
N TYR A 152 13.80 -8.06 11.89
CA TYR A 152 14.31 -8.61 10.64
C TYR A 152 15.33 -7.69 9.96
N PHE A 153 15.05 -6.39 9.87
CA PHE A 153 15.94 -5.42 9.25
C PHE A 153 17.24 -5.26 10.03
N SER A 154 17.17 -5.27 11.35
CA SER A 154 18.35 -5.24 12.23
C SER A 154 19.25 -6.47 12.02
N GLU A 155 18.66 -7.67 11.93
CA GLU A 155 19.40 -8.91 11.66
C GLU A 155 20.08 -8.89 10.27
N LYS A 156 19.39 -8.33 9.27
CA LYS A 156 19.93 -8.21 7.91
C LYS A 156 20.88 -7.00 7.74
N HIS A 157 21.14 -6.25 8.80
CA HIS A 157 22.04 -5.09 8.80
C HIS A 157 21.68 -4.08 7.69
N THR A 158 20.40 -3.72 7.61
CA THR A 158 19.96 -2.71 6.64
C THR A 158 20.55 -1.34 6.96
N ASP A 159 20.90 -0.58 5.92
CA ASP A 159 21.39 0.79 6.05
C ASP A 159 20.24 1.80 6.20
N PHE A 160 19.10 1.48 5.63
CA PHE A 160 17.86 2.26 5.68
C PHE A 160 16.63 1.37 5.81
N ASN A 161 15.60 1.91 6.46
CA ASN A 161 14.29 1.27 6.53
C ASN A 161 13.22 2.19 5.96
N VAL A 162 12.29 1.63 5.18
CA VAL A 162 11.12 2.31 4.65
C VAL A 162 9.88 1.60 5.18
N LEU A 163 9.04 2.33 5.91
CA LEU A 163 7.85 1.75 6.55
C LEU A 163 6.58 2.48 6.10
N GLU A 164 5.60 1.71 5.64
CA GLU A 164 4.28 2.21 5.26
C GLU A 164 3.33 2.18 6.47
N CYS A 165 2.70 3.32 6.80
CA CYS A 165 1.58 3.37 7.73
C CYS A 165 0.37 2.59 7.20
N GLY A 166 -0.39 1.96 8.08
CA GLY A 166 -1.63 1.28 7.73
C GLY A 166 -2.76 2.28 7.46
N LYS A 167 -3.44 2.74 8.50
CA LYS A 167 -4.54 3.72 8.41
C LYS A 167 -4.21 4.96 9.25
N GLY A 168 -4.09 6.12 8.61
CA GLY A 168 -3.76 7.37 9.30
C GLY A 168 -2.30 7.47 9.70
N ALA A 169 -2.01 8.15 10.81
CA ALA A 169 -0.72 8.23 11.48
C ALA A 169 -0.86 8.43 13.00
N LYS A 170 -1.82 9.24 13.46
CA LYS A 170 -1.99 9.55 14.88
C LYS A 170 -2.17 8.32 15.76
N TYR A 171 -2.92 7.35 15.26
CA TYR A 171 -3.24 6.10 15.96
C TYR A 171 -2.66 4.88 15.24
N ASP A 172 -1.58 5.07 14.48
CA ASP A 172 -0.88 3.99 13.78
C ASP A 172 0.44 3.67 14.50
N ASP A 173 0.65 2.41 14.82
CA ASP A 173 1.85 1.97 15.55
C ASP A 173 3.14 2.23 14.76
N VAL A 174 3.10 2.22 13.43
CA VAL A 174 4.28 2.53 12.59
C VAL A 174 4.81 3.93 12.88
N ASN A 175 3.94 4.86 13.28
CA ASN A 175 4.35 6.21 13.67
C ASN A 175 5.16 6.27 14.98
N ASN A 176 5.21 5.17 15.75
CA ASN A 176 6.08 5.04 16.93
C ASN A 176 7.53 4.70 16.58
N VAL A 177 7.77 4.27 15.34
CA VAL A 177 9.14 4.05 14.85
C VAL A 177 9.80 5.42 14.69
N ARG A 178 10.98 5.59 15.30
CA ARG A 178 11.79 6.79 15.09
C ARG A 178 12.16 6.88 13.61
N HIS A 179 11.93 8.03 13.01
CA HIS A 179 12.19 8.21 11.58
C HIS A 179 12.76 9.58 11.25
N ASP A 180 13.74 9.58 10.35
CA ASP A 180 14.47 10.78 9.94
C ASP A 180 13.73 11.58 8.87
N TYR A 181 12.86 10.91 8.10
CA TYR A 181 12.07 11.52 7.04
C TYR A 181 10.63 11.02 7.09
N ALA A 182 9.69 11.91 6.84
CA ALA A 182 8.29 11.55 6.69
C ALA A 182 7.78 11.95 5.30
N VAL A 183 6.94 11.11 4.73
CA VAL A 183 6.37 11.30 3.40
C VAL A 183 4.85 11.23 3.50
N ILE A 184 4.18 12.29 3.08
CA ILE A 184 2.72 12.37 3.10
C ILE A 184 2.24 12.39 1.65
N ASN A 185 1.78 11.22 1.18
CA ASN A 185 1.18 11.10 -0.14
C ASN A 185 -0.23 11.73 -0.14
N ARG A 186 -0.84 11.86 -1.33
CA ARG A 186 -2.11 12.55 -1.50
C ARG A 186 -3.17 12.06 -0.52
N ILE A 187 -3.82 13.02 0.16
CA ILE A 187 -4.89 12.80 1.11
C ILE A 187 -6.23 13.10 0.44
N PHE A 188 -7.18 12.18 0.59
CA PHE A 188 -8.58 12.36 0.18
C PHE A 188 -9.49 11.61 1.14
N LEU A 189 -10.80 11.76 0.97
CA LEU A 189 -11.81 11.19 1.85
C LEU A 189 -11.77 9.65 1.78
N GLU A 190 -11.33 9.03 2.86
CA GLU A 190 -11.28 7.57 3.04
C GLU A 190 -11.38 7.19 4.51
N HIS A 191 -11.70 5.94 4.79
CA HIS A 191 -11.75 5.43 6.17
C HIS A 191 -12.51 6.34 7.14
N THR A 192 -13.62 6.92 6.69
CA THR A 192 -14.36 7.97 7.42
C THR A 192 -14.82 7.54 8.80
N ARG A 193 -15.07 6.24 9.01
CA ARG A 193 -15.44 5.70 10.33
C ARG A 193 -14.30 5.72 11.34
N GLU A 194 -13.06 5.58 10.86
CA GLU A 194 -11.87 5.50 11.71
C GLU A 194 -11.14 6.84 11.85
N LEU A 195 -11.09 7.65 10.78
CA LEU A 195 -10.27 8.86 10.73
C LEU A 195 -11.09 10.16 10.83
N GLY A 196 -12.42 10.06 10.72
CA GLY A 196 -13.32 11.21 10.68
C GLY A 196 -13.96 11.41 9.31
N ASP A 197 -15.09 12.11 9.28
CA ASP A 197 -15.97 12.25 8.13
C ASP A 197 -15.65 13.45 7.22
N THR A 198 -14.59 14.19 7.54
CA THR A 198 -14.12 15.34 6.78
C THR A 198 -12.68 15.17 6.30
N LEU A 199 -12.35 15.82 5.19
CA LEU A 199 -10.99 15.86 4.66
C LEU A 199 -10.01 16.48 5.67
N THR A 200 -10.44 17.52 6.37
CA THR A 200 -9.69 18.18 7.45
C THR A 200 -9.34 17.20 8.58
N ALA A 201 -10.32 16.41 9.06
CA ALA A 201 -10.07 15.43 10.14
C ALA A 201 -9.04 14.37 9.72
N ILE A 202 -9.12 13.89 8.47
CA ILE A 202 -8.17 12.91 7.92
C ILE A 202 -6.78 13.54 7.78
N ALA A 203 -6.70 14.79 7.33
CA ALA A 203 -5.45 15.53 7.22
C ALA A 203 -4.80 15.76 8.58
N GLU A 204 -5.58 16.14 9.58
CA GLU A 204 -5.10 16.30 10.96
C GLU A 204 -4.56 14.98 11.52
N ASP A 205 -5.26 13.85 11.34
CA ASP A 205 -4.74 12.53 11.78
C ASP A 205 -3.41 12.21 11.10
N LYS A 206 -3.35 12.31 9.76
CA LYS A 206 -2.14 11.95 8.98
C LYS A 206 -0.98 12.91 9.23
N SER A 207 -1.24 14.17 9.59
CA SER A 207 -0.21 15.15 9.93
C SER A 207 0.65 14.72 11.13
N HIS A 208 0.13 13.82 11.99
CA HIS A 208 0.85 13.33 13.16
C HIS A 208 2.08 12.47 12.83
N VAL A 209 2.29 12.08 11.55
CA VAL A 209 3.57 11.51 11.12
C VAL A 209 4.71 12.53 11.30
N ILE A 210 4.40 13.82 11.36
CA ILE A 210 5.35 14.87 11.69
C ILE A 210 5.48 14.92 13.21
N THR A 211 6.55 14.34 13.76
CA THR A 211 6.76 14.16 15.21
C THR A 211 7.67 15.22 15.83
N GLY A 212 8.37 15.99 15.02
CA GLY A 212 9.33 17.01 15.47
C GLY A 212 10.79 16.53 15.48
N GLU A 213 11.07 15.31 14.99
CA GLU A 213 12.42 14.75 14.96
C GLU A 213 12.97 14.55 13.54
N GLN A 214 12.15 14.79 12.53
CA GLN A 214 12.53 14.62 11.14
C GLN A 214 13.52 15.69 10.67
N LYS A 215 14.42 15.29 9.78
CA LYS A 215 15.28 16.21 9.03
C LYS A 215 14.48 16.97 7.98
N CYS A 216 13.53 16.31 7.33
CA CYS A 216 12.63 16.90 6.35
C CYS A 216 11.36 16.07 6.18
N VAL A 217 10.27 16.75 5.79
CA VAL A 217 8.99 16.11 5.44
C VAL A 217 8.62 16.48 4.01
N TYR A 218 8.01 15.52 3.28
CA TYR A 218 7.67 15.68 1.88
C TYR A 218 6.17 15.54 1.67
N PHE A 219 5.56 16.50 1.00
CA PHE A 219 4.14 16.52 0.70
C PHE A 219 3.93 16.28 -0.80
N ALA A 220 3.16 15.25 -1.15
CA ALA A 220 2.61 15.10 -2.49
C ALA A 220 1.67 16.28 -2.81
N GLU A 221 1.17 16.34 -4.03
CA GLU A 221 0.11 17.26 -4.42
C GLU A 221 -1.11 17.10 -3.49
N GLN A 222 -1.59 18.19 -2.91
CA GLN A 222 -2.69 18.21 -1.94
C GLN A 222 -3.73 19.27 -2.31
N GLU A 223 -4.96 19.07 -1.84
CA GLU A 223 -5.95 20.15 -1.83
C GLU A 223 -5.48 21.28 -0.89
N PRO A 224 -5.79 22.55 -1.19
CA PRO A 224 -5.26 23.70 -0.43
C PRO A 224 -5.50 23.59 1.09
N GLU A 225 -6.69 23.18 1.50
CA GLU A 225 -7.05 23.03 2.93
C GLU A 225 -6.21 21.95 3.64
N VAL A 226 -5.88 20.86 2.93
CA VAL A 226 -5.00 19.79 3.45
C VAL A 226 -3.58 20.32 3.58
N LEU A 227 -3.08 20.99 2.55
CA LEU A 227 -1.72 21.52 2.52
C LEU A 227 -1.50 22.51 3.68
N GLU A 228 -2.46 23.38 3.95
CA GLU A 228 -2.39 24.32 5.08
C GLU A 228 -2.23 23.62 6.43
N ILE A 229 -2.97 22.53 6.66
CA ILE A 229 -2.86 21.74 7.90
C ILE A 229 -1.47 21.12 8.02
N LEU A 230 -0.95 20.52 6.96
CA LEU A 230 0.37 19.88 6.96
C LEU A 230 1.50 20.89 7.18
N GLN A 231 1.44 22.04 6.52
CA GLN A 231 2.40 23.13 6.67
C GLN A 231 2.38 23.69 8.10
N ARG A 232 1.21 24.04 8.62
CA ARG A 232 1.04 24.54 9.98
C ARG A 232 1.66 23.59 11.01
N ARG A 233 1.48 22.29 10.86
CA ARG A 233 2.08 21.32 11.77
C ARG A 233 3.61 21.27 11.65
N ALA A 234 4.15 21.24 10.43
CA ALA A 234 5.59 21.26 10.21
C ALA A 234 6.23 22.54 10.76
N GLU A 235 5.62 23.69 10.52
CA GLU A 235 6.05 25.01 11.04
C GLU A 235 6.00 25.06 12.57
N THR A 236 4.92 24.56 13.18
CA THR A 236 4.78 24.50 14.65
C THR A 236 5.88 23.65 15.30
N LEU A 237 6.32 22.59 14.62
CA LEU A 237 7.39 21.70 15.08
C LEU A 237 8.78 22.08 14.56
N HIS A 238 8.87 23.17 13.80
CA HIS A 238 10.12 23.67 13.18
C HIS A 238 10.82 22.65 12.27
N ILE A 239 10.04 21.82 11.55
CA ILE A 239 10.57 20.83 10.62
C ILE A 239 10.56 21.38 9.20
N PRO A 240 11.68 21.30 8.47
CA PRO A 240 11.74 21.62 7.04
C PRO A 240 10.79 20.74 6.23
N TYR A 241 10.18 21.31 5.18
CA TYR A 241 9.30 20.55 4.32
C TYR A 241 9.42 20.94 2.84
N LYS A 242 9.19 19.95 1.96
CA LYS A 242 9.15 20.12 0.51
C LYS A 242 7.78 19.75 -0.03
N ILE A 243 7.32 20.48 -1.04
CA ILE A 243 5.97 20.38 -1.60
C ILE A 243 6.04 20.07 -3.09
N TYR A 244 5.28 19.08 -3.54
CA TYR A 244 5.07 18.82 -4.95
C TYR A 244 4.50 20.06 -5.67
N GLY A 245 5.04 20.37 -6.84
CA GLY A 245 4.67 21.55 -7.63
C GLY A 245 5.39 22.85 -7.25
N ARG A 246 6.07 22.87 -6.09
CA ARG A 246 6.92 24.00 -5.67
C ARG A 246 8.41 23.63 -5.67
N ASP A 247 8.76 22.51 -5.04
CA ASP A 247 10.15 22.09 -4.80
C ASP A 247 10.58 20.94 -5.68
N PHE A 248 9.63 20.18 -6.16
CA PHE A 248 9.81 19.05 -7.10
C PHE A 248 8.52 18.76 -7.85
N HIS A 249 8.62 18.23 -9.07
CA HIS A 249 7.47 17.77 -9.86
C HIS A 249 7.87 16.81 -10.97
N ALA A 250 6.90 16.07 -11.50
CA ALA A 250 7.05 15.27 -12.72
C ALA A 250 6.58 16.08 -13.93
N GLU A 251 7.31 16.01 -15.02
CA GLU A 251 6.98 16.69 -16.27
C GLU A 251 7.24 15.78 -17.48
N ASN A 252 6.85 16.23 -18.68
CA ASN A 252 7.03 15.49 -19.94
C ASN A 252 6.49 14.06 -19.88
N ILE A 253 5.38 13.86 -19.15
CA ILE A 253 4.79 12.54 -18.88
C ILE A 253 4.23 11.94 -20.18
N ARG A 254 4.68 10.72 -20.50
CA ARG A 254 4.29 9.97 -21.70
C ARG A 254 3.88 8.56 -21.33
N TYR A 255 2.77 8.13 -21.87
CA TYR A 255 2.31 6.73 -21.77
C TYR A 255 3.03 5.87 -22.80
N THR A 256 3.50 4.71 -22.38
CA THR A 256 4.04 3.66 -23.23
C THR A 256 3.20 2.39 -23.07
N CYS A 257 3.39 1.41 -23.95
CA CYS A 257 2.68 0.12 -23.82
C CYS A 257 3.11 -0.71 -22.60
N PHE A 258 4.16 -0.29 -21.88
CA PHE A 258 4.70 -1.02 -20.72
C PHE A 258 4.84 -0.17 -19.48
N GLY A 259 4.28 1.05 -19.45
CA GLY A 259 4.38 1.93 -18.30
C GLY A 259 4.45 3.40 -18.66
N MET A 260 5.11 4.19 -17.83
CA MET A 260 5.26 5.63 -17.98
C MET A 260 6.71 6.00 -18.26
N GLN A 261 6.91 7.02 -19.09
CA GLN A 261 8.18 7.74 -19.26
C GLN A 261 7.97 9.22 -18.93
N PHE A 262 8.87 9.81 -18.16
CA PHE A 262 8.74 11.20 -17.69
C PHE A 262 10.09 11.74 -17.21
N ASP A 263 10.12 13.04 -16.99
CA ASP A 263 11.22 13.74 -16.32
C ASP A 263 10.79 14.15 -14.93
N VAL A 264 11.74 14.33 -14.02
CA VAL A 264 11.50 14.88 -12.68
C VAL A 264 12.42 16.06 -12.45
N GLU A 265 11.84 17.20 -12.08
CA GLU A 265 12.56 18.39 -11.65
C GLU A 265 12.61 18.45 -10.11
N ILE A 266 13.78 18.70 -9.53
CA ILE A 266 13.98 18.89 -8.09
C ILE A 266 14.92 20.11 -7.92
N GLY A 267 14.37 21.23 -7.48
CA GLY A 267 15.08 22.52 -7.50
C GLY A 267 15.56 22.83 -8.92
N ASP A 268 16.85 23.10 -9.09
CA ASP A 268 17.46 23.42 -10.40
C ASP A 268 17.91 22.17 -11.20
N ASN A 269 17.66 20.96 -10.71
CA ASN A 269 18.13 19.72 -11.34
C ASN A 269 17.00 18.98 -12.06
N ILE A 270 17.27 18.56 -13.30
CA ILE A 270 16.36 17.72 -14.11
C ILE A 270 16.89 16.30 -14.18
N TYR A 271 16.07 15.36 -13.77
CA TYR A 271 16.29 13.91 -13.85
C TYR A 271 15.49 13.34 -15.01
N ALA A 272 16.08 13.40 -16.20
CA ALA A 272 15.40 13.11 -17.45
C ALA A 272 15.26 11.61 -17.77
N ASP A 273 14.25 11.28 -18.62
CA ASP A 273 14.01 9.94 -19.16
C ASP A 273 13.84 8.84 -18.12
N LEU A 274 13.19 9.11 -17.00
CA LEU A 274 12.78 8.09 -16.05
C LEU A 274 11.72 7.19 -16.67
N GLN A 275 11.79 5.90 -16.37
CA GLN A 275 10.82 4.90 -16.80
C GLN A 275 10.38 4.05 -15.61
N ILE A 276 9.06 3.83 -15.51
CA ILE A 276 8.47 2.90 -14.55
C ILE A 276 7.44 2.01 -15.27
N PRO A 277 7.37 0.71 -14.96
CA PRO A 277 6.41 -0.20 -15.58
C PRO A 277 5.03 -0.14 -14.90
N LEU A 278 4.62 1.04 -14.44
CA LEU A 278 3.32 1.33 -13.86
C LEU A 278 2.66 2.44 -14.67
N LEU A 279 1.36 2.32 -14.92
CA LEU A 279 0.60 3.28 -15.71
C LEU A 279 -0.13 4.30 -14.82
N GLY A 280 -0.34 5.49 -15.37
CA GLY A 280 -1.08 6.59 -14.75
C GLY A 280 -0.20 7.74 -14.26
N GLU A 281 -0.60 8.98 -14.53
CA GLU A 281 0.15 10.18 -14.13
C GLU A 281 0.45 10.22 -12.64
N HIS A 282 -0.48 9.70 -11.79
CA HIS A 282 -0.27 9.61 -10.36
C HIS A 282 0.96 8.76 -9.99
N GLN A 283 1.38 7.79 -10.83
CA GLN A 283 2.59 7.00 -10.59
C GLN A 283 3.86 7.78 -10.93
N ALA A 284 3.84 8.64 -11.96
CA ALA A 284 4.91 9.59 -12.22
C ALA A 284 5.06 10.60 -11.07
N LYS A 285 3.95 11.12 -10.55
CA LYS A 285 3.93 12.01 -9.36
C LYS A 285 4.46 11.30 -8.10
N ASN A 286 4.08 10.02 -7.89
CA ASN A 286 4.62 9.19 -6.81
C ASN A 286 6.13 8.99 -6.95
N CYS A 287 6.62 8.80 -8.18
CA CYS A 287 8.06 8.66 -8.43
C CYS A 287 8.81 9.96 -8.19
N ALA A 288 8.27 11.10 -8.57
CA ALA A 288 8.87 12.41 -8.28
C ALA A 288 8.98 12.64 -6.76
N LEU A 289 7.94 12.29 -6.00
CA LEU A 289 7.96 12.34 -4.54
C LEU A 289 9.04 11.43 -3.95
N ALA A 290 9.12 10.18 -4.40
CA ALA A 290 10.12 9.23 -3.95
C ALA A 290 11.55 9.68 -4.28
N LEU A 291 11.77 10.21 -5.48
CA LEU A 291 13.08 10.69 -5.91
C LEU A 291 13.53 11.92 -5.09
N ALA A 292 12.61 12.86 -4.81
CA ALA A 292 12.90 14.04 -4.00
C ALA A 292 13.40 13.66 -2.59
N VAL A 293 12.75 12.67 -1.96
CA VAL A 293 13.21 12.12 -0.66
C VAL A 293 14.60 11.53 -0.79
N CYS A 294 14.82 10.67 -1.80
CA CYS A 294 16.09 9.95 -1.95
C CYS A 294 17.25 10.86 -2.29
N VAL A 295 17.04 11.93 -3.06
CA VAL A 295 18.06 12.94 -3.38
C VAL A 295 18.56 13.60 -2.10
N ASP A 296 17.68 13.96 -1.17
CA ASP A 296 18.07 14.57 0.10
C ASP A 296 18.75 13.57 1.02
N VAL A 297 18.22 12.34 1.14
CA VAL A 297 18.85 11.25 1.90
C VAL A 297 20.29 11.04 1.43
N LEU A 298 20.50 10.95 0.11
CA LEU A 298 21.82 10.73 -0.49
C LEU A 298 22.73 11.97 -0.31
N SER A 299 22.17 13.18 -0.28
CA SER A 299 22.91 14.42 -0.03
C SER A 299 23.38 14.56 1.41
N ASP A 300 22.55 14.17 2.37
CA ASP A 300 22.87 14.20 3.80
C ASP A 300 24.01 13.23 4.17
N LEU A 301 24.14 12.15 3.40
CA LEU A 301 25.17 11.15 3.59
C LEU A 301 26.51 11.48 2.93
N ARG A 302 26.72 12.73 2.47
CA ARG A 302 27.98 13.19 1.85
C ARG A 302 29.19 13.00 2.78
N ARG A 303 29.46 11.76 3.17
CA ARG A 303 30.75 11.26 3.62
C ARG A 303 31.40 10.52 2.47
N GLU A 304 32.36 11.21 1.83
CA GLU A 304 33.41 10.67 0.97
C GLU A 304 32.98 9.66 -0.11
N SER A 305 32.91 10.13 -1.38
CA SER A 305 32.90 9.34 -2.62
C SER A 305 31.64 8.60 -3.06
N ALA A 306 30.49 8.75 -2.45
CA ALA A 306 29.27 8.17 -3.02
C ALA A 306 28.74 9.04 -4.16
N VAL A 307 29.23 8.85 -5.38
CA VAL A 307 28.68 9.46 -6.57
C VAL A 307 27.27 8.92 -6.79
N PHE A 308 26.28 9.81 -6.80
CA PHE A 308 24.91 9.54 -7.18
C PHE A 308 24.88 9.07 -8.63
N SER A 309 24.61 7.79 -8.86
CA SER A 309 24.53 7.22 -10.22
C SER A 309 23.08 7.27 -10.71
N PHE A 310 22.72 8.33 -11.40
CA PHE A 310 21.39 8.47 -11.98
C PHE A 310 21.06 7.35 -13.00
N PRO A 311 21.99 6.85 -13.83
CA PRO A 311 21.76 5.67 -14.65
C PRO A 311 21.32 4.43 -13.87
N ASP A 312 21.88 4.19 -12.66
CA ASP A 312 21.50 3.05 -11.83
C ASP A 312 20.08 3.24 -11.26
N ILE A 313 19.72 4.46 -10.85
CA ILE A 313 18.36 4.78 -10.42
C ILE A 313 17.36 4.55 -11.55
N ARG A 314 17.64 5.06 -12.75
CA ARG A 314 16.80 4.85 -13.93
C ARG A 314 16.61 3.36 -14.20
N LYS A 315 17.68 2.57 -14.17
CA LYS A 315 17.63 1.12 -14.33
C LYS A 315 16.78 0.44 -13.26
N ASN A 316 17.01 0.77 -11.98
CA ASN A 316 16.27 0.15 -10.88
C ASN A 316 14.77 0.48 -10.92
N LEU A 317 14.41 1.71 -11.26
CA LEU A 317 13.01 2.11 -11.43
C LEU A 317 12.33 1.40 -12.59
N SER A 318 13.05 1.15 -13.71
CA SER A 318 12.50 0.42 -14.85
C SER A 318 12.24 -1.08 -14.56
N LEU A 319 12.81 -1.61 -13.50
CA LEU A 319 12.62 -2.98 -13.01
C LEU A 319 11.59 -3.05 -11.86
N LEU A 320 10.91 -1.95 -11.54
CA LEU A 320 9.89 -1.91 -10.50
C LEU A 320 8.77 -2.91 -10.81
N HIS A 321 8.42 -3.73 -9.83
CA HIS A 321 7.25 -4.60 -9.90
C HIS A 321 6.36 -4.33 -8.71
N TRP A 322 5.09 -4.00 -8.99
CA TRP A 322 4.10 -3.70 -7.95
C TRP A 322 2.73 -4.23 -8.37
N PRO A 323 2.41 -5.48 -8.03
CA PRO A 323 1.23 -6.18 -8.50
C PRO A 323 -0.08 -5.42 -8.30
N GLY A 324 -0.95 -5.46 -9.30
CA GLY A 324 -2.27 -4.87 -9.26
C GLY A 324 -2.30 -3.34 -9.10
N ARG A 325 -1.31 -2.64 -9.61
CA ARG A 325 -1.27 -1.16 -9.63
C ARG A 325 -1.12 -0.63 -11.05
N MET A 326 -2.21 -0.64 -11.81
CA MET A 326 -2.23 -0.32 -13.26
C MET A 326 -1.21 -1.15 -14.02
N GLU A 327 -1.20 -2.43 -13.73
CA GLU A 327 -0.23 -3.38 -14.26
C GLU A 327 -0.68 -3.98 -15.59
N VAL A 328 0.21 -3.98 -16.57
CA VAL A 328 -0.02 -4.65 -17.83
C VAL A 328 0.50 -6.08 -17.78
N LEU A 329 -0.41 -7.04 -17.60
CA LEU A 329 -0.06 -8.46 -17.52
C LEU A 329 0.26 -9.07 -18.89
N ARG A 330 -0.37 -8.57 -19.95
CA ARG A 330 -0.22 -9.06 -21.31
C ARG A 330 -0.47 -7.92 -22.30
N SER A 331 0.35 -7.86 -23.35
CA SER A 331 0.23 -6.80 -24.38
C SER A 331 -0.67 -7.19 -25.55
N LYS A 332 -0.82 -8.49 -25.84
CA LYS A 332 -1.64 -9.00 -26.96
C LYS A 332 -2.30 -10.34 -26.62
N PRO A 333 -3.64 -10.43 -26.52
CA PRO A 333 -4.53 -9.29 -26.33
C PRO A 333 -4.15 -8.52 -25.04
N PHE A 334 -4.43 -7.22 -25.03
CA PHE A 334 -4.07 -6.36 -23.89
C PHE A 334 -4.83 -6.75 -22.63
N VAL A 335 -4.13 -6.90 -21.51
CA VAL A 335 -4.70 -7.19 -20.19
C VAL A 335 -4.14 -6.22 -19.17
N LEU A 336 -5.01 -5.41 -18.57
CA LEU A 336 -4.71 -4.47 -17.49
C LEU A 336 -5.29 -4.98 -16.17
N LEU A 337 -4.50 -4.95 -15.09
CA LEU A 337 -4.89 -5.34 -13.75
C LEU A 337 -4.77 -4.16 -12.79
N ASP A 338 -5.83 -3.85 -12.03
CA ASP A 338 -5.80 -2.80 -11.00
C ASP A 338 -6.66 -3.14 -9.77
N ALA A 339 -6.15 -2.79 -8.59
CA ALA A 339 -6.85 -2.92 -7.32
C ALA A 339 -7.91 -1.81 -7.09
N CYS A 340 -8.61 -1.43 -8.12
CA CYS A 340 -9.73 -0.49 -8.11
C CYS A 340 -10.96 -1.14 -7.45
N ILE A 341 -11.52 -0.47 -6.43
CA ILE A 341 -12.69 -0.97 -5.67
C ILE A 341 -13.79 0.09 -5.49
N ASN A 342 -13.68 1.25 -6.13
CA ASN A 342 -14.69 2.31 -6.09
C ASN A 342 -14.65 3.17 -7.35
N ALA A 343 -15.72 3.93 -7.59
CA ALA A 343 -15.88 4.78 -8.77
C ALA A 343 -14.76 5.83 -8.90
N THR A 344 -14.31 6.43 -7.80
CA THR A 344 -13.25 7.46 -7.81
C THR A 344 -11.93 6.91 -8.34
N SER A 345 -11.52 5.72 -7.89
CA SER A 345 -10.30 5.08 -8.40
C SER A 345 -10.46 4.57 -9.85
N CYS A 346 -11.68 4.28 -10.26
CA CYS A 346 -11.98 3.85 -11.63
C CYS A 346 -11.73 4.95 -12.68
N GLU A 347 -11.84 6.24 -12.30
CA GLU A 347 -11.53 7.33 -13.22
C GLU A 347 -10.05 7.32 -13.65
N ASN A 348 -9.12 6.96 -12.77
CA ASN A 348 -7.71 6.80 -13.14
C ASN A 348 -7.52 5.66 -14.16
N VAL A 349 -8.26 4.54 -13.99
CA VAL A 349 -8.25 3.44 -14.98
C VAL A 349 -8.72 3.92 -16.34
N LYS A 350 -9.84 4.66 -16.39
CA LYS A 350 -10.39 5.20 -17.63
C LYS A 350 -9.45 6.19 -18.32
N GLU A 351 -8.77 7.02 -17.54
CA GLU A 351 -7.77 7.95 -18.04
C GLU A 351 -6.63 7.19 -18.73
N VAL A 352 -6.08 6.18 -18.07
CA VAL A 352 -5.04 5.31 -18.63
C VAL A 352 -5.51 4.66 -19.93
N LEU A 353 -6.71 4.07 -19.94
CA LEU A 353 -7.25 3.42 -21.14
C LEU A 353 -7.41 4.39 -22.31
N ARG A 354 -7.87 5.63 -22.06
CA ARG A 354 -7.97 6.68 -23.09
C ARG A 354 -6.61 7.03 -23.68
N HIS A 355 -5.59 7.21 -22.83
CA HIS A 355 -4.23 7.50 -23.30
C HIS A 355 -3.61 6.36 -24.10
N LEU A 356 -3.97 5.12 -23.80
CA LEU A 356 -3.53 3.94 -24.55
C LEU A 356 -4.38 3.68 -25.81
N GLY A 357 -5.42 4.50 -26.07
CA GLY A 357 -6.29 4.31 -27.21
C GLY A 357 -7.26 3.14 -27.07
N VAL A 358 -7.48 2.64 -25.85
CA VAL A 358 -8.42 1.56 -25.55
C VAL A 358 -9.80 2.15 -25.26
N TRP A 359 -10.69 2.10 -26.23
CA TRP A 359 -12.04 2.68 -26.14
C TRP A 359 -13.12 1.63 -25.89
N ASN A 360 -12.83 0.37 -26.14
CA ASN A 360 -13.73 -0.76 -25.96
C ASN A 360 -12.96 -1.91 -25.31
N CYS A 361 -13.52 -2.47 -24.24
CA CYS A 361 -12.86 -3.57 -23.52
C CYS A 361 -13.89 -4.52 -22.87
N THR A 362 -13.46 -5.72 -22.54
CA THR A 362 -14.16 -6.60 -21.60
C THR A 362 -13.66 -6.28 -20.20
N VAL A 363 -14.57 -5.96 -19.28
CA VAL A 363 -14.25 -5.59 -17.90
C VAL A 363 -14.62 -6.73 -16.96
N ILE A 364 -13.62 -7.27 -16.26
CA ILE A 364 -13.81 -8.24 -15.18
C ILE A 364 -13.84 -7.47 -13.86
N VAL A 365 -14.90 -7.64 -13.06
CA VAL A 365 -15.09 -6.95 -11.79
C VAL A 365 -15.17 -7.98 -10.65
N GLY A 366 -14.14 -8.03 -9.83
CA GLY A 366 -14.08 -8.87 -8.62
C GLY A 366 -14.11 -8.03 -7.33
N ILE A 367 -15.25 -7.36 -7.10
CA ILE A 367 -15.46 -6.43 -5.98
C ILE A 367 -16.63 -6.96 -5.14
N PRO A 368 -16.46 -7.17 -3.81
CA PRO A 368 -17.50 -7.72 -2.94
C PRO A 368 -18.68 -6.75 -2.74
N GLU A 369 -19.78 -7.28 -2.22
CA GLU A 369 -21.06 -6.56 -2.05
C GLU A 369 -20.96 -5.33 -1.13
N ASP A 370 -20.08 -5.37 -0.14
CA ASP A 370 -19.88 -4.30 0.84
C ASP A 370 -19.02 -3.14 0.29
N LYS A 371 -18.56 -3.23 -0.97
CA LYS A 371 -17.78 -2.22 -1.67
C LYS A 371 -18.58 -1.63 -2.83
N ASP A 372 -18.00 -0.61 -3.48
CA ASP A 372 -18.68 0.13 -4.55
C ASP A 372 -18.55 -0.55 -5.93
N TYR A 373 -18.90 -1.86 -6.04
CA TYR A 373 -18.86 -2.58 -7.31
C TYR A 373 -19.77 -1.92 -8.37
N ALA A 374 -20.95 -1.46 -7.94
CA ALA A 374 -21.92 -0.85 -8.84
C ALA A 374 -21.45 0.52 -9.37
N GLY A 375 -20.74 1.30 -8.56
CA GLY A 375 -20.10 2.55 -8.97
C GLY A 375 -18.99 2.31 -10.01
N VAL A 376 -18.14 1.30 -9.79
CA VAL A 376 -17.11 0.89 -10.76
C VAL A 376 -17.74 0.47 -12.09
N VAL A 377 -18.74 -0.40 -12.05
CA VAL A 377 -19.45 -0.85 -13.26
C VAL A 377 -20.10 0.32 -14.01
N ARG A 378 -20.79 1.21 -13.30
CA ARG A 378 -21.38 2.41 -13.91
C ARG A 378 -20.33 3.33 -14.53
N SER A 379 -19.18 3.51 -13.85
CA SER A 379 -18.08 4.31 -14.37
C SER A 379 -17.52 3.73 -15.67
N MET A 380 -17.39 2.40 -15.78
CA MET A 380 -16.87 1.72 -16.97
C MET A 380 -17.89 1.58 -18.12
N LYS A 381 -19.18 1.84 -17.91
CA LYS A 381 -20.26 1.60 -18.90
C LYS A 381 -19.99 2.18 -20.29
N GLY A 382 -19.28 3.31 -20.39
CA GLY A 382 -18.96 3.96 -21.67
C GLY A 382 -17.75 3.36 -22.41
N MET A 383 -17.02 2.43 -21.77
CA MET A 383 -15.83 1.79 -22.33
C MET A 383 -15.96 0.26 -22.33
N ALA A 384 -16.90 -0.30 -21.58
CA ALA A 384 -17.11 -1.73 -21.47
C ALA A 384 -18.05 -2.23 -22.58
N ASN A 385 -17.55 -3.10 -23.46
CA ASN A 385 -18.38 -3.90 -24.36
C ASN A 385 -19.11 -5.00 -23.59
N ARG A 386 -18.42 -5.57 -22.60
CA ARG A 386 -18.92 -6.64 -21.73
C ARG A 386 -18.46 -6.42 -20.32
N ILE A 387 -19.29 -6.85 -19.38
CA ILE A 387 -19.01 -6.83 -17.94
C ILE A 387 -19.14 -8.25 -17.40
N ILE A 388 -18.09 -8.74 -16.77
CA ILE A 388 -18.06 -10.05 -16.13
C ILE A 388 -17.83 -9.83 -14.64
N LEU A 389 -18.79 -10.22 -13.83
CA LEU A 389 -18.64 -10.25 -12.38
C LEU A 389 -17.99 -11.58 -11.99
N THR A 390 -17.04 -11.52 -11.07
CA THR A 390 -16.38 -12.71 -10.52
C THR A 390 -16.21 -12.59 -9.01
N ARG A 391 -15.92 -13.72 -8.36
CA ARG A 391 -15.61 -13.79 -6.94
C ARG A 391 -14.19 -14.28 -6.71
N SER A 392 -13.62 -13.94 -5.56
CA SER A 392 -12.40 -14.58 -5.06
C SER A 392 -12.74 -15.73 -4.10
N GLY A 393 -11.81 -16.64 -3.91
CA GLY A 393 -11.88 -17.70 -2.91
C GLY A 393 -11.70 -17.24 -1.46
N ASN A 394 -11.43 -15.96 -1.21
CA ASN A 394 -11.21 -15.43 0.14
C ASN A 394 -12.53 -15.41 0.95
N PRO A 395 -12.65 -16.19 2.06
CA PRO A 395 -13.88 -16.32 2.83
C PRO A 395 -14.31 -15.07 3.58
N HIS A 396 -13.43 -14.06 3.71
CA HIS A 396 -13.75 -12.79 4.36
C HIS A 396 -14.53 -11.82 3.48
N TYR A 397 -14.64 -12.11 2.19
CA TYR A 397 -15.39 -11.30 1.24
C TYR A 397 -16.68 -11.97 0.81
N HIS A 398 -17.77 -11.22 0.80
CA HIS A 398 -19.07 -11.70 0.35
C HIS A 398 -19.33 -11.27 -1.09
N PHE A 399 -19.50 -12.28 -1.95
CA PHE A 399 -19.88 -12.10 -3.34
C PHE A 399 -21.14 -12.93 -3.59
N SER A 400 -22.12 -12.41 -4.31
CA SER A 400 -23.29 -13.18 -4.70
C SER A 400 -23.87 -12.75 -6.05
N LYS A 401 -24.67 -13.63 -6.62
CA LYS A 401 -25.41 -13.36 -7.86
C LYS A 401 -26.42 -12.21 -7.71
N LYS A 402 -26.75 -11.78 -6.49
CA LYS A 402 -27.55 -10.56 -6.26
C LYS A 402 -26.89 -9.30 -6.84
N GLN A 403 -25.55 -9.26 -6.92
CA GLN A 403 -24.85 -8.17 -7.57
C GLN A 403 -25.22 -8.06 -9.05
N GLN A 404 -25.33 -9.19 -9.75
CA GLN A 404 -25.77 -9.26 -11.13
C GLN A 404 -27.24 -8.82 -11.27
N GLU A 405 -28.12 -9.26 -10.39
CA GLU A 405 -29.52 -8.88 -10.34
C GLU A 405 -29.68 -7.37 -10.13
N THR A 406 -28.96 -6.79 -9.18
CA THR A 406 -28.95 -5.36 -8.89
C THR A 406 -28.50 -4.53 -10.09
N LEU A 407 -27.50 -4.98 -10.84
CA LEU A 407 -27.06 -4.31 -12.05
C LEU A 407 -28.10 -4.43 -13.18
N ALA A 408 -28.75 -5.59 -13.31
CA ALA A 408 -29.81 -5.80 -14.31
C ALA A 408 -31.02 -4.89 -14.05
N GLU A 409 -31.42 -4.69 -12.79
CA GLU A 409 -32.45 -3.73 -12.39
C GLU A 409 -32.09 -2.28 -12.76
N ALA A 410 -30.79 -1.96 -12.75
CA ALA A 410 -30.25 -0.67 -13.19
C ALA A 410 -30.04 -0.57 -14.72
N GLY A 411 -30.48 -1.58 -15.48
CA GLY A 411 -30.35 -1.63 -16.95
C GLY A 411 -28.92 -1.90 -17.43
N ILE A 412 -28.12 -2.60 -16.63
CA ILE A 412 -26.73 -2.99 -16.94
C ILE A 412 -26.64 -4.51 -17.00
N GLY A 413 -26.40 -5.05 -18.21
CA GLY A 413 -26.12 -6.48 -18.39
C GLY A 413 -24.73 -6.84 -17.90
N ALA A 414 -24.62 -7.90 -17.12
CA ALA A 414 -23.34 -8.46 -16.68
C ALA A 414 -23.42 -10.00 -16.64
N GLU A 415 -22.33 -10.66 -16.95
CA GLU A 415 -22.19 -12.12 -16.80
C GLU A 415 -21.62 -12.43 -15.42
N TRP A 416 -21.89 -13.62 -14.89
CA TRP A 416 -21.37 -14.07 -13.59
C TRP A 416 -20.48 -15.31 -13.76
N THR A 417 -19.33 -15.30 -13.09
CA THR A 417 -18.45 -16.47 -13.00
C THR A 417 -18.10 -16.76 -11.53
N ASP A 418 -17.81 -18.02 -11.22
CA ASP A 418 -17.52 -18.47 -9.86
C ASP A 418 -16.03 -18.47 -9.50
N ALA A 419 -15.16 -18.06 -10.44
CA ALA A 419 -13.73 -17.95 -10.22
C ALA A 419 -13.09 -16.98 -11.24
N GLY A 420 -11.97 -16.35 -10.85
CA GLY A 420 -11.20 -15.47 -11.72
C GLY A 420 -10.70 -16.15 -13.00
N GLU A 421 -10.29 -17.41 -12.93
CA GLU A 421 -9.87 -18.22 -14.10
C GLU A 421 -11.00 -18.38 -15.14
N GLN A 422 -12.22 -18.64 -14.67
CA GLN A 422 -13.39 -18.72 -15.55
C GLN A 422 -13.70 -17.38 -16.21
N ALA A 423 -13.57 -16.29 -15.46
CA ALA A 423 -13.76 -14.94 -15.99
C ALA A 423 -12.74 -14.60 -17.07
N LEU A 424 -11.47 -14.95 -16.87
CA LEU A 424 -10.40 -14.76 -17.85
C LEU A 424 -10.63 -15.61 -19.11
N THR A 425 -10.96 -16.88 -18.95
CA THR A 425 -11.24 -17.78 -20.08
C THR A 425 -12.41 -17.26 -20.90
N LEU A 426 -13.48 -16.76 -20.25
CA LEU A 426 -14.61 -16.16 -20.93
C LEU A 426 -14.23 -14.87 -21.65
N ALA A 427 -13.46 -13.99 -20.99
CA ALA A 427 -13.00 -12.72 -21.57
C ALA A 427 -12.08 -12.93 -22.78
N ASP A 428 -11.15 -13.91 -22.72
CA ASP A 428 -10.25 -14.23 -23.82
C ASP A 428 -11.00 -14.75 -25.08
N SER A 429 -12.21 -15.32 -24.92
CA SER A 429 -13.01 -15.79 -26.04
C SER A 429 -13.53 -14.65 -26.95
N PHE A 430 -13.49 -13.40 -26.47
CA PHE A 430 -14.03 -12.23 -27.18
C PHE A 430 -12.98 -11.43 -27.97
N SER A 431 -11.70 -11.67 -27.74
CA SER A 431 -10.57 -10.96 -28.38
C SER A 431 -10.54 -9.43 -28.11
N ASP A 432 -11.34 -8.94 -27.18
CA ASP A 432 -11.30 -7.54 -26.73
C ASP A 432 -10.10 -7.32 -25.78
N PRO A 433 -9.59 -6.10 -25.62
CA PRO A 433 -8.77 -5.74 -24.48
C PRO A 433 -9.49 -6.09 -23.16
N ILE A 434 -8.75 -6.62 -22.18
CA ILE A 434 -9.30 -7.04 -20.89
C ILE A 434 -8.85 -6.08 -19.81
N VAL A 435 -9.78 -5.63 -18.97
CA VAL A 435 -9.51 -4.81 -17.79
C VAL A 435 -10.05 -5.52 -16.56
N ILE A 436 -9.17 -5.83 -15.61
CA ILE A 436 -9.51 -6.58 -14.40
C ILE A 436 -9.43 -5.63 -13.21
N LEU A 437 -10.55 -5.46 -12.53
CA LEU A 437 -10.73 -4.54 -11.40
C LEU A 437 -11.23 -5.32 -10.18
N GLY A 438 -10.53 -5.21 -9.05
CA GLY A 438 -10.97 -5.97 -7.90
C GLY A 438 -10.18 -5.73 -6.62
N THR A 439 -10.51 -6.52 -5.60
CA THR A 439 -9.77 -6.55 -4.34
C THR A 439 -8.42 -7.23 -4.50
N THR A 440 -7.56 -7.07 -3.49
CA THR A 440 -6.25 -7.72 -3.45
C THR A 440 -6.32 -9.23 -3.60
N SER A 441 -7.39 -9.89 -3.13
CA SER A 441 -7.56 -11.34 -3.31
C SER A 441 -7.84 -11.73 -4.76
N VAL A 442 -8.61 -10.93 -5.52
CA VAL A 442 -8.80 -11.14 -6.96
C VAL A 442 -7.51 -10.88 -7.72
N ILE A 443 -6.78 -9.81 -7.35
CA ILE A 443 -5.45 -9.53 -7.91
C ILE A 443 -4.52 -10.73 -7.71
N SER A 444 -4.44 -11.25 -6.49
CA SER A 444 -3.64 -12.42 -6.15
C SER A 444 -3.94 -13.65 -7.02
N GLU A 445 -5.23 -13.97 -7.19
CA GLU A 445 -5.64 -15.11 -8.00
C GLU A 445 -5.26 -14.92 -9.48
N VAL A 446 -5.47 -13.73 -10.01
CA VAL A 446 -5.10 -13.40 -11.40
C VAL A 446 -3.59 -13.46 -11.61
N GLU A 447 -2.80 -12.88 -10.71
CA GLU A 447 -1.34 -12.95 -10.74
C GLU A 447 -0.83 -14.40 -10.79
N GLN A 448 -1.40 -15.28 -9.96
CA GLN A 448 -1.02 -16.69 -9.94
C GLN A 448 -1.31 -17.39 -11.28
N ILE A 449 -2.42 -17.07 -11.94
CA ILE A 449 -2.75 -17.61 -13.25
C ILE A 449 -1.69 -17.21 -14.30
N PHE A 450 -1.32 -15.93 -14.30
CA PHE A 450 -0.32 -15.42 -15.27
C PHE A 450 1.11 -15.87 -14.97
N GLN A 451 1.45 -16.19 -13.71
CA GLN A 451 2.77 -16.75 -13.34
C GLN A 451 2.92 -18.24 -13.71
N GLN A 452 1.80 -18.95 -13.87
CA GLN A 452 1.79 -20.37 -14.25
C GLN A 452 1.69 -20.60 -15.76
N SER A 453 1.40 -19.55 -16.53
CA SER A 453 1.27 -19.57 -18.01
C SER A 453 2.58 -19.19 -18.69
#